data_12c95251001c3fcbfd525f4004d9a204
#
_entry.id   12c95251001c3fcbfd525f4004d9a204
#
_cell.length_a   1.000
_cell.length_b   1.000
_cell.length_c   1.000
_cell.angle_alpha   90.00
_cell.angle_beta   90.00
_cell.angle_gamma   90.00
#
_symmetry.space_group_name_H-M   'P 1'
#
loop_
_entity.id
_entity.type
_entity.pdbx_description
1 polymer ?
#
loop_
_entity_poly.entity_id
_entity_poly.type
_entity_poly.pdbx_seq_one_letter_code
_entity_poly.pdbx_strand_id
1 'polypeptide(L)'
;RGLMNLEAEELTQMVTLAHNAGFSVAIHVIGDRAARLALEAIETAQTLHPRPEARHRLVHCQIMNEVLWAKMQQLGVAGDIQPRFVASDWPIVTSRIGKKRARTSYAWKSMLARGIQLAGGSDCPVEPLDPLLGMHAALTRTNLAGQPTGGWQPEEKLDPGEALALFTQGPAYVAGV
;
A
#
# COMPACT_ATOMS: atom_id res chain seq x y z
N ARG A 1 -6.91 -12.37 -14.60
CA ARG A 1 -7.77 -11.98 -13.46
C ARG A 1 -7.11 -12.52 -12.20
N GLY A 2 -7.10 -11.71 -11.12
CA GLY A 2 -6.66 -12.16 -9.81
C GLY A 2 -7.72 -13.07 -9.15
N LEU A 3 -7.30 -13.75 -8.10
CA LEU A 3 -8.19 -14.54 -7.24
C LEU A 3 -8.63 -13.68 -6.06
N MET A 4 -9.90 -13.81 -5.67
CA MET A 4 -10.43 -13.27 -4.43
C MET A 4 -10.47 -14.40 -3.41
N ASN A 5 -9.92 -14.15 -2.22
CA ASN A 5 -9.90 -15.13 -1.13
C ASN A 5 -11.19 -15.10 -0.30
N LEU A 6 -11.90 -13.96 -0.32
CA LEU A 6 -13.16 -13.75 0.39
C LEU A 6 -14.19 -13.14 -0.57
N GLU A 7 -15.45 -13.46 -0.38
CA GLU A 7 -16.54 -12.76 -1.04
C GLU A 7 -16.75 -11.36 -0.40
N ALA A 8 -17.33 -10.43 -1.17
CA ALA A 8 -17.44 -9.04 -0.74
C ALA A 8 -18.28 -8.87 0.53
N GLU A 9 -19.36 -9.62 0.67
CA GLU A 9 -20.22 -9.60 1.84
C GLU A 9 -19.49 -10.13 3.08
N GLU A 10 -18.78 -11.24 2.95
CA GLU A 10 -17.99 -11.83 4.03
C GLU A 10 -16.91 -10.85 4.51
N LEU A 11 -16.16 -10.24 3.59
CA LEU A 11 -15.17 -9.22 3.92
C LEU A 11 -15.80 -8.04 4.67
N THR A 12 -16.95 -7.55 4.21
CA THR A 12 -17.65 -6.43 4.85
C THR A 12 -18.10 -6.78 6.26
N GLN A 13 -18.63 -7.99 6.46
CA GLN A 13 -19.04 -8.48 7.79
C GLN A 13 -17.83 -8.56 8.74
N MET A 14 -16.71 -9.15 8.30
CA MET A 14 -15.50 -9.28 9.12
C MET A 14 -14.92 -7.91 9.50
N VAL A 15 -14.83 -6.98 8.55
CA VAL A 15 -14.33 -5.62 8.79
C VAL A 15 -15.23 -4.88 9.76
N THR A 16 -16.55 -4.94 9.57
CA THR A 16 -17.51 -4.28 10.45
C THR A 16 -17.44 -4.84 11.87
N LEU A 17 -17.34 -6.16 12.01
CA LEU A 17 -17.23 -6.82 13.32
C LEU A 17 -15.96 -6.38 14.05
N ALA A 18 -14.80 -6.42 13.38
CA ALA A 18 -13.54 -6.01 13.98
C ALA A 18 -13.53 -4.50 14.33
N HIS A 19 -14.05 -3.66 13.44
CA HIS A 19 -14.16 -2.22 13.65
C HIS A 19 -15.02 -1.91 14.87
N ASN A 20 -16.21 -2.54 15.00
CA ASN A 20 -17.13 -2.36 16.14
C ASN A 20 -16.53 -2.85 17.45
N ALA A 21 -15.67 -3.86 17.40
CA ALA A 21 -14.93 -4.37 18.56
C ALA A 21 -13.73 -3.49 18.96
N GLY A 22 -13.51 -2.35 18.30
CA GLY A 22 -12.43 -1.42 18.62
C GLY A 22 -11.12 -1.67 17.87
N PHE A 23 -11.04 -2.65 16.98
CA PHE A 23 -9.81 -2.96 16.24
C PHE A 23 -9.66 -2.10 15.00
N SER A 24 -8.40 -1.79 14.65
CA SER A 24 -8.01 -1.38 13.31
C SER A 24 -7.69 -2.62 12.48
N VAL A 25 -8.12 -2.65 11.21
CA VAL A 25 -7.89 -3.79 10.33
C VAL A 25 -6.73 -3.53 9.38
N ALA A 26 -6.00 -4.60 9.03
CA ALA A 26 -5.01 -4.63 7.96
C ALA A 26 -5.48 -5.63 6.90
N ILE A 27 -5.71 -5.16 5.67
CA ILE A 27 -6.30 -5.98 4.61
C ILE A 27 -5.32 -6.13 3.48
N HIS A 28 -4.97 -7.37 3.14
CA HIS A 28 -4.09 -7.71 2.02
C HIS A 28 -4.76 -7.37 0.68
N VAL A 29 -4.14 -6.48 -0.11
CA VAL A 29 -4.66 -6.02 -1.40
C VAL A 29 -3.53 -5.81 -2.41
N ILE A 30 -3.35 -6.73 -3.34
CA ILE A 30 -2.40 -6.54 -4.45
C ILE A 30 -3.08 -5.84 -5.63
N GLY A 31 -4.28 -6.28 -6.00
CA GLY A 31 -5.01 -5.78 -7.16
C GLY A 31 -6.02 -4.68 -6.83
N ASP A 32 -6.30 -3.83 -7.81
CA ASP A 32 -7.24 -2.72 -7.74
C ASP A 32 -8.67 -3.14 -7.34
N ARG A 33 -9.14 -4.32 -7.76
CA ARG A 33 -10.43 -4.85 -7.32
C ARG A 33 -10.43 -5.18 -5.83
N ALA A 34 -9.38 -5.82 -5.33
CA ALA A 34 -9.27 -6.14 -3.90
C ALA A 34 -9.22 -4.86 -3.06
N ALA A 35 -8.43 -3.87 -3.48
CA ALA A 35 -8.36 -2.56 -2.83
C ALA A 35 -9.73 -1.85 -2.80
N ARG A 36 -10.48 -1.89 -3.91
CA ARG A 36 -11.83 -1.32 -3.96
C ARG A 36 -12.77 -1.98 -2.95
N LEU A 37 -12.84 -3.30 -2.93
CA LEU A 37 -13.72 -4.05 -2.01
C LEU A 37 -13.33 -3.82 -0.55
N ALA A 38 -12.03 -3.77 -0.25
CA ALA A 38 -11.54 -3.46 1.09
C ALA A 38 -11.93 -2.05 1.56
N LEU A 39 -11.81 -1.05 0.68
CA LEU A 39 -12.22 0.31 0.97
C LEU A 39 -13.74 0.46 1.12
N GLU A 40 -14.53 -0.24 0.32
CA GLU A 40 -15.99 -0.28 0.45
C GLU A 40 -16.42 -0.91 1.80
N ALA A 41 -15.74 -1.98 2.24
CA ALA A 41 -15.98 -2.60 3.53
C ALA A 41 -15.63 -1.66 4.70
N ILE A 42 -14.48 -0.98 4.64
CA ILE A 42 -14.06 0.00 5.66
C ILE A 42 -15.04 1.18 5.69
N GLU A 43 -15.46 1.70 4.53
CA GLU A 43 -16.45 2.79 4.45
C GLU A 43 -17.77 2.40 5.12
N THR A 44 -18.26 1.20 4.84
CA THR A 44 -19.47 0.67 5.46
C THR A 44 -19.34 0.65 6.99
N ALA A 45 -18.23 0.13 7.51
CA ALA A 45 -17.97 0.05 8.94
C ALA A 45 -17.90 1.45 9.59
N GLN A 46 -17.14 2.38 8.99
CA GLN A 46 -16.99 3.75 9.50
C GLN A 46 -18.29 4.57 9.40
N THR A 47 -19.14 4.29 8.41
CA THR A 47 -20.44 4.94 8.27
C THR A 47 -21.42 4.48 9.34
N LEU A 48 -21.41 3.18 9.65
CA LEU A 48 -22.28 2.60 10.69
C LEU A 48 -21.83 3.01 12.10
N HIS A 49 -20.52 3.04 12.35
CA HIS A 49 -19.91 3.40 13.62
C HIS A 49 -18.69 4.30 13.39
N PRO A 50 -18.83 5.63 13.40
CA PRO A 50 -17.73 6.54 13.20
C PRO A 50 -16.64 6.39 14.28
N ARG A 51 -15.41 6.07 13.86
CA ARG A 51 -14.22 5.97 14.70
C ARG A 51 -13.05 6.69 14.04
N PRO A 52 -12.94 8.02 14.21
CA PRO A 52 -11.91 8.82 13.53
C PRO A 52 -10.48 8.46 13.96
N GLU A 53 -10.31 7.81 15.11
CA GLU A 53 -9.04 7.32 15.60
C GLU A 53 -8.61 5.98 14.98
N ALA A 54 -9.50 5.27 14.29
CA ALA A 54 -9.20 3.98 13.69
C ALA A 54 -8.17 4.12 12.57
N ARG A 55 -7.08 3.34 12.67
CA ARG A 55 -5.97 3.36 11.70
C ARG A 55 -6.03 2.12 10.82
N HIS A 56 -7.12 2.00 10.05
CA HIS A 56 -7.25 0.94 9.07
C HIS A 56 -6.18 1.09 7.99
N ARG A 57 -5.67 -0.03 7.47
CA ARG A 57 -4.66 -0.01 6.44
C ARG A 57 -4.86 -1.07 5.37
N LEU A 58 -4.44 -0.75 4.17
CA LEU A 58 -4.30 -1.68 3.06
C LEU A 58 -2.85 -2.14 2.97
N VAL A 59 -2.63 -3.45 2.94
CA VAL A 59 -1.30 -4.05 2.82
C VAL A 59 -0.99 -4.26 1.33
N HIS A 60 0.21 -3.95 0.93
CA HIS A 60 0.81 -3.94 -0.41
C HIS A 60 0.45 -2.74 -1.27
N CYS A 61 -0.82 -2.46 -1.56
CA CYS A 61 -1.23 -1.35 -2.42
C CYS A 61 -0.48 -1.33 -3.77
N GLN A 62 -0.20 -2.50 -4.36
CA GLN A 62 0.68 -2.59 -5.53
C GLN A 62 0.03 -2.05 -6.79
N ILE A 63 -1.22 -2.44 -7.09
CA ILE A 63 -1.95 -2.02 -8.29
C ILE A 63 -3.09 -1.13 -7.87
N MET A 64 -2.86 0.17 -7.91
CA MET A 64 -3.81 1.20 -7.49
C MET A 64 -4.24 2.09 -8.66
N ASN A 65 -5.09 3.05 -8.39
CA ASN A 65 -5.46 4.13 -9.30
C ASN A 65 -5.90 5.36 -8.49
N GLU A 66 -6.08 6.48 -9.17
CA GLU A 66 -6.41 7.76 -8.54
C GLU A 66 -7.73 7.75 -7.75
N VAL A 67 -8.72 6.97 -8.21
CA VAL A 67 -10.00 6.82 -7.50
C VAL A 67 -9.81 6.11 -6.15
N LEU A 68 -8.98 5.06 -6.13
CA LEU A 68 -8.65 4.33 -4.90
C LEU A 68 -7.84 5.20 -3.94
N TRP A 69 -6.89 6.00 -4.44
CA TRP A 69 -6.13 6.94 -3.61
C TRP A 69 -7.03 8.02 -3.00
N ALA A 70 -7.94 8.60 -3.78
CA ALA A 70 -8.91 9.57 -3.26
C ALA A 70 -9.79 8.95 -2.16
N LYS A 71 -10.18 7.68 -2.33
CA LYS A 71 -10.96 6.95 -1.33
C LYS A 71 -10.16 6.67 -0.06
N MET A 72 -8.88 6.25 -0.18
CA MET A 72 -7.99 6.09 0.97
C MET A 72 -7.85 7.39 1.76
N GLN A 73 -7.63 8.52 1.06
CA GLN A 73 -7.52 9.84 1.67
C GLN A 73 -8.83 10.22 2.39
N GLN A 74 -9.98 10.04 1.73
CA GLN A 74 -11.29 10.35 2.31
C GLN A 74 -11.57 9.56 3.59
N LEU A 75 -11.20 8.28 3.63
CA LEU A 75 -11.45 7.38 4.75
C LEU A 75 -10.34 7.37 5.80
N GLY A 76 -9.24 8.10 5.60
CA GLY A 76 -8.08 8.07 6.48
C GLY A 76 -7.36 6.70 6.52
N VAL A 77 -7.48 5.92 5.44
CA VAL A 77 -6.87 4.57 5.35
C VAL A 77 -5.41 4.69 4.96
N ALA A 78 -4.53 4.09 5.76
CA ALA A 78 -3.10 4.04 5.50
C ALA A 78 -2.71 2.93 4.50
N GLY A 79 -1.53 3.05 3.91
CA GLY A 79 -0.90 2.00 3.11
C GLY A 79 0.27 1.36 3.87
N ASP A 80 0.31 0.04 3.89
CA ASP A 80 1.44 -0.75 4.42
C ASP A 80 2.13 -1.40 3.22
N ILE A 81 3.25 -0.82 2.79
CA ILE A 81 3.86 -1.09 1.49
C ILE A 81 5.24 -1.75 1.60
N GLN A 82 5.66 -2.43 0.54
CA GLN A 82 6.95 -3.13 0.47
C GLN A 82 7.80 -2.54 -0.66
N PRO A 83 8.63 -1.51 -0.38
CA PRO A 83 9.41 -0.84 -1.41
C PRO A 83 10.36 -1.77 -2.18
N ARG A 84 10.86 -2.80 -1.52
CA ARG A 84 11.74 -3.79 -2.14
C ARG A 84 11.09 -4.54 -3.30
N PHE A 85 9.76 -4.72 -3.28
CA PHE A 85 9.02 -5.41 -4.35
C PHE A 85 9.19 -4.75 -5.71
N VAL A 86 9.42 -3.44 -5.78
CA VAL A 86 9.73 -2.80 -7.07
C VAL A 86 10.98 -3.39 -7.72
N ALA A 87 12.01 -3.71 -6.91
CA ALA A 87 13.25 -4.26 -7.41
C ALA A 87 13.12 -5.67 -7.99
N SER A 88 12.13 -6.43 -7.52
CA SER A 88 11.82 -7.80 -7.97
C SER A 88 10.80 -7.81 -9.11
N ASP A 89 9.78 -6.95 -9.04
CA ASP A 89 8.57 -7.05 -9.87
C ASP A 89 8.62 -6.21 -11.16
N TRP A 90 9.42 -5.14 -11.21
CA TRP A 90 9.43 -4.22 -12.36
C TRP A 90 9.53 -4.92 -13.73
N PRO A 91 10.24 -6.05 -13.90
CA PRO A 91 10.36 -6.67 -15.21
C PRO A 91 9.04 -7.25 -15.74
N ILE A 92 8.13 -7.61 -14.83
CA ILE A 92 6.89 -8.31 -15.18
C ILE A 92 5.65 -7.43 -15.08
N VAL A 93 5.68 -6.31 -14.35
CA VAL A 93 4.48 -5.50 -14.07
C VAL A 93 3.80 -5.07 -15.37
N THR A 94 4.54 -4.38 -16.26
CA THR A 94 3.96 -3.85 -17.49
C THR A 94 3.40 -4.95 -18.41
N SER A 95 4.06 -6.11 -18.49
CA SER A 95 3.58 -7.25 -19.30
C SER A 95 2.31 -7.88 -18.71
N ARG A 96 2.15 -7.86 -17.38
CA ARG A 96 1.01 -8.49 -16.69
C ARG A 96 -0.24 -7.61 -16.68
N ILE A 97 -0.09 -6.29 -16.49
CA ILE A 97 -1.24 -5.40 -16.28
C ILE A 97 -1.38 -4.31 -17.35
N GLY A 98 -0.44 -4.22 -18.29
CA GLY A 98 -0.41 -3.23 -19.37
C GLY A 98 0.10 -1.86 -18.91
N LYS A 99 0.57 -1.05 -19.86
CA LYS A 99 1.21 0.26 -19.61
C LYS A 99 0.33 1.23 -18.81
N LYS A 100 -0.98 1.27 -19.10
CA LYS A 100 -1.90 2.21 -18.45
C LYS A 100 -2.00 1.97 -16.94
N ARG A 101 -2.19 0.71 -16.52
CA ARG A 101 -2.31 0.36 -15.10
C ARG A 101 -0.95 0.36 -14.39
N ALA A 102 0.14 0.02 -15.12
CA ALA A 102 1.48 0.07 -14.56
C ALA A 102 1.87 1.47 -14.06
N ARG A 103 1.39 2.55 -14.69
CA ARG A 103 1.70 3.94 -14.32
C ARG A 103 1.26 4.35 -12.92
N THR A 104 0.26 3.71 -12.36
CA THR A 104 -0.25 3.96 -11.00
C THR A 104 0.05 2.82 -10.04
N SER A 105 0.89 1.87 -10.47
CA SER A 105 1.34 0.76 -9.63
C SER A 105 2.63 1.14 -8.90
N TYR A 106 2.73 0.76 -7.63
CA TYR A 106 3.88 1.12 -6.77
C TYR A 106 4.17 2.63 -6.75
N ALA A 107 3.12 3.44 -6.86
CA ALA A 107 3.24 4.90 -7.02
C ALA A 107 3.19 5.60 -5.66
N TRP A 108 4.18 5.35 -4.83
CA TRP A 108 4.19 5.77 -3.41
C TRP A 108 4.44 7.26 -3.24
N LYS A 109 5.26 7.87 -4.09
CA LYS A 109 5.45 9.34 -4.10
C LYS A 109 4.13 10.05 -4.38
N SER A 110 3.37 9.56 -5.34
CA SER A 110 2.04 10.06 -5.67
C SER A 110 1.04 9.88 -4.53
N MET A 111 1.12 8.77 -3.77
CA MET A 111 0.28 8.54 -2.60
C MET A 111 0.63 9.49 -1.45
N LEU A 112 1.94 9.66 -1.14
CA LEU A 112 2.42 10.61 -0.13
C LEU A 112 2.02 12.05 -0.46
N ALA A 113 2.16 12.46 -1.72
CA ALA A 113 1.76 13.80 -2.19
C ALA A 113 0.26 14.10 -1.99
N ARG A 114 -0.58 13.07 -1.85
CA ARG A 114 -2.00 13.18 -1.49
C ARG A 114 -2.26 13.13 0.02
N GLY A 115 -1.20 13.08 0.84
CA GLY A 115 -1.33 12.99 2.31
C GLY A 115 -1.74 11.61 2.82
N ILE A 116 -1.68 10.56 1.99
CA ILE A 116 -1.91 9.19 2.43
C ILE A 116 -0.74 8.75 3.30
N GLN A 117 -1.03 8.31 4.52
CA GLN A 117 0.00 7.77 5.42
C GLN A 117 0.50 6.42 4.91
N LEU A 118 1.82 6.27 4.80
CA LEU A 118 2.44 5.03 4.36
C LEU A 118 3.40 4.48 5.42
N ALA A 119 3.37 3.17 5.61
CA ALA A 119 4.33 2.41 6.41
C ALA A 119 5.10 1.44 5.50
N GLY A 120 6.40 1.35 5.67
CA GLY A 120 7.27 0.45 4.92
C GLY A 120 7.57 -0.83 5.68
N GLY A 121 7.60 -1.93 4.95
CA GLY A 121 7.98 -3.25 5.45
C GLY A 121 8.66 -4.09 4.38
N SER A 122 9.06 -5.31 4.71
CA SER A 122 9.68 -6.27 3.79
C SER A 122 8.76 -7.40 3.37
N ASP A 123 7.68 -7.63 4.13
CA ASP A 123 6.86 -8.84 4.00
C ASP A 123 7.70 -10.14 4.19
N CYS A 124 8.68 -10.08 5.10
CA CYS A 124 9.57 -11.19 5.39
C CYS A 124 8.77 -12.48 5.71
N PRO A 125 9.09 -13.61 5.06
CA PRO A 125 10.33 -13.93 4.33
C PRO A 125 10.29 -13.70 2.81
N VAL A 126 9.27 -13.01 2.28
CA VAL A 126 9.15 -12.75 0.84
C VAL A 126 10.34 -11.92 0.34
N GLU A 127 10.68 -10.85 1.05
CA GLU A 127 11.92 -10.10 0.85
C GLU A 127 12.76 -10.10 2.14
N PRO A 128 14.07 -9.83 2.05
CA PRO A 128 14.94 -9.74 3.21
C PRO A 128 14.46 -8.71 4.24
N LEU A 129 14.66 -9.02 5.52
CA LEU A 129 14.17 -8.21 6.65
C LEU A 129 14.84 -6.83 6.76
N ASP A 130 16.06 -6.66 6.22
CA ASP A 130 16.84 -5.43 6.33
C ASP A 130 16.10 -4.21 5.71
N PRO A 131 15.72 -3.21 6.52
CA PRO A 131 15.00 -2.03 6.04
C PRO A 131 15.82 -1.17 5.08
N LEU A 132 17.15 -1.21 5.14
CA LEU A 132 18.02 -0.44 4.24
C LEU A 132 17.85 -0.88 2.78
N LEU A 133 17.52 -2.15 2.54
CA LEU A 133 17.19 -2.65 1.20
C LEU A 133 15.88 -2.06 0.68
N GLY A 134 14.90 -1.91 1.56
CA GLY A 134 13.64 -1.23 1.24
C GLY A 134 13.84 0.25 0.97
N MET A 135 14.63 0.95 1.81
CA MET A 135 15.00 2.35 1.61
C MET A 135 15.74 2.54 0.28
N HIS A 136 16.73 1.69 -0.03
CA HIS A 136 17.42 1.71 -1.32
C HIS A 136 16.43 1.63 -2.50
N ALA A 137 15.50 0.68 -2.47
CA ALA A 137 14.50 0.52 -3.53
C ALA A 137 13.56 1.72 -3.61
N ALA A 138 13.17 2.33 -2.50
CA ALA A 138 12.35 3.54 -2.45
C ALA A 138 13.06 4.75 -3.08
N LEU A 139 14.35 4.92 -2.80
CA LEU A 139 15.18 6.04 -3.30
C LEU A 139 15.56 5.88 -4.77
N THR A 140 15.88 4.68 -5.20
CA THR A 140 16.48 4.43 -6.53
C THR A 140 15.51 3.85 -7.54
N ARG A 141 14.55 3.08 -7.08
CA ARG A 141 13.63 2.26 -7.88
C ARG A 141 14.37 1.27 -8.78
N THR A 142 15.50 0.77 -8.27
CA THR A 142 16.36 -0.23 -8.92
C THR A 142 16.59 -1.42 -8.00
N ASN A 143 17.05 -2.52 -8.58
CA ASN A 143 17.69 -3.59 -7.81
C ASN A 143 19.12 -3.18 -7.40
N LEU A 144 19.81 -4.03 -6.61
CA LEU A 144 21.17 -3.75 -6.14
C LEU A 144 22.23 -3.71 -7.26
N ALA A 145 21.91 -4.23 -8.45
CA ALA A 145 22.75 -4.11 -9.65
C ALA A 145 22.50 -2.83 -10.43
N GLY A 146 21.67 -1.88 -9.91
CA GLY A 146 21.34 -0.62 -10.55
C GLY A 146 20.35 -0.75 -11.71
N GLN A 147 19.60 -1.85 -11.80
CA GLN A 147 18.65 -2.08 -12.88
C GLN A 147 17.18 -1.88 -12.41
N PRO A 148 16.32 -1.28 -13.29
CA PRO A 148 16.65 -0.69 -14.58
C PRO A 148 17.44 0.61 -14.46
N THR A 149 18.29 0.91 -15.44
CA THR A 149 19.05 2.16 -15.45
C THR A 149 18.13 3.38 -15.31
N GLY A 150 18.43 4.25 -14.35
CA GLY A 150 17.60 5.40 -14.01
C GLY A 150 16.41 5.10 -13.06
N GLY A 151 16.13 3.85 -12.80
CA GLY A 151 14.99 3.41 -11.95
C GLY A 151 13.69 3.22 -12.73
N TRP A 152 12.86 2.26 -12.27
CA TRP A 152 11.53 2.06 -12.84
C TRP A 152 10.55 3.12 -12.34
N GLN A 153 9.91 3.87 -13.26
CA GLN A 153 9.09 5.05 -12.93
C GLN A 153 9.86 6.02 -12.01
N PRO A 154 10.91 6.68 -12.53
CA PRO A 154 11.81 7.49 -11.72
C PRO A 154 11.11 8.68 -11.03
N GLU A 155 9.95 9.11 -11.54
CA GLU A 155 9.08 10.12 -10.95
C GLU A 155 8.49 9.71 -9.58
N GLU A 156 8.47 8.41 -9.31
CA GLU A 156 7.97 7.83 -8.05
C GLU A 156 9.09 7.54 -7.03
N LYS A 157 10.31 8.03 -7.26
CA LYS A 157 11.39 7.98 -6.27
C LYS A 157 11.02 8.82 -5.05
N LEU A 158 11.26 8.27 -3.88
CA LEU A 158 11.17 9.03 -2.63
C LEU A 158 12.48 9.79 -2.40
N ASP A 159 12.41 10.89 -1.67
CA ASP A 159 13.60 11.53 -1.13
C ASP A 159 14.09 10.81 0.16
N PRO A 160 15.31 11.12 0.66
CA PRO A 160 15.85 10.45 1.85
C PRO A 160 15.00 10.61 3.10
N GLY A 161 14.35 11.77 3.29
CA GLY A 161 13.48 12.02 4.43
C GLY A 161 12.21 11.19 4.36
N GLU A 162 11.57 11.13 3.19
CA GLU A 162 10.40 10.29 2.94
C GLU A 162 10.72 8.80 3.11
N ALA A 163 11.86 8.34 2.57
CA ALA A 163 12.29 6.95 2.71
C ALA A 163 12.57 6.59 4.17
N LEU A 164 13.18 7.48 4.96
CA LEU A 164 13.39 7.27 6.39
C LEU A 164 12.06 7.26 7.16
N ALA A 165 11.18 8.22 6.91
CA ALA A 165 9.86 8.31 7.54
C ALA A 165 9.03 7.04 7.27
N LEU A 166 9.13 6.47 6.07
CA LEU A 166 8.44 5.25 5.67
C LEU A 166 8.80 4.04 6.57
N PHE A 167 10.03 3.98 7.10
CA PHE A 167 10.48 2.88 7.97
C PHE A 167 10.57 3.25 9.46
N THR A 168 10.14 4.46 9.84
CA THR A 168 10.14 4.95 11.22
C THR A 168 8.79 5.51 11.64
N GLN A 169 8.44 6.70 11.17
CA GLN A 169 7.18 7.39 11.51
C GLN A 169 5.95 6.66 10.97
N GLY A 170 6.03 6.11 9.75
CA GLY A 170 4.93 5.37 9.13
C GLY A 170 4.51 4.15 9.95
N PRO A 171 5.44 3.21 10.28
CA PRO A 171 5.13 2.08 11.15
C PRO A 171 4.62 2.51 12.54
N ALA A 172 5.19 3.53 13.15
CA ALA A 172 4.71 4.07 14.43
C ALA A 172 3.25 4.56 14.31
N TYR A 173 2.94 5.32 13.25
CA TYR A 173 1.58 5.77 12.99
C TYR A 173 0.59 4.60 12.88
N VAL A 174 0.87 3.60 12.05
CA VAL A 174 -0.07 2.47 11.85
C VAL A 174 -0.15 1.54 13.05
N ALA A 175 0.89 1.52 13.91
CA ALA A 175 0.89 0.79 15.18
C ALA A 175 0.13 1.54 16.29
N GLY A 176 -0.15 2.81 16.12
CA GLY A 176 -0.88 3.61 17.12
C GLY A 176 0.01 4.19 18.23
N VAL A 177 1.31 4.32 17.99
CA VAL A 177 2.31 4.87 18.95
C VAL A 177 2.93 6.13 18.43
#